data_3e68f48f5c1546c984e0d6c7ca0f1284
#
_entry.id   3e68f48f5c1546c984e0d6c7ca0f1284
#
_cell.length_a   1.000
_cell.length_b   1.000
_cell.length_c   1.000
_cell.angle_alpha   90.00
_cell.angle_beta   90.00
_cell.angle_gamma   90.00
#
_symmetry.space_group_name_H-M   'P 1'
#
loop_
_entity.id
_entity.type
_entity.pdbx_description
1 polymer ?
#
loop_
_entity_poly.entity_id
_entity_poly.type
_entity_poly.pdbx_seq_one_letter_code
_entity_poly.pdbx_strand_id
1 'polypeptide(L)'
;IHRATAAEVFAVEPMFVTSEQRRRAKAINFGLIYGMSAFGLARQLGIERAEAATYIDRYFEQYPGVRRYMDSTRSMAHEKGYVETVFGRRLTLPDIKAKQVPVGQAAERAAINAPMQGTAADIIKRAMLRVQSALKSTDIGCYLILQVHDELVFEVVDQDLAEARQL
;
A
#
# COMPACT_ATOMS: atom_id res chain seq x y z
N ILE A 1 -3.18 -11.84 -5.94
CA ILE A 1 -2.44 -10.69 -6.49
C ILE A 1 -1.04 -11.15 -6.89
N HIS A 2 -0.07 -11.46 -6.00
CA HIS A 2 1.33 -11.73 -6.35
C HIS A 2 1.54 -12.93 -7.29
N ARG A 3 0.67 -13.96 -7.26
CA ARG A 3 0.73 -15.09 -8.21
C ARG A 3 0.30 -14.65 -9.60
N ALA A 4 -0.74 -13.82 -9.72
CA ALA A 4 -1.18 -13.25 -10.99
C ALA A 4 -0.08 -12.38 -11.60
N THR A 5 0.49 -11.44 -10.82
CA THR A 5 1.63 -10.63 -11.28
C THR A 5 2.82 -11.50 -11.72
N ALA A 6 3.12 -12.59 -10.98
CA ALA A 6 4.20 -13.49 -11.36
C ALA A 6 3.92 -14.18 -12.69
N ALA A 7 2.70 -14.68 -12.90
CA ALA A 7 2.30 -15.32 -14.13
C ALA A 7 2.51 -14.41 -15.34
N GLU A 8 2.12 -13.16 -15.22
CA GLU A 8 2.22 -12.14 -16.28
C GLU A 8 3.65 -11.65 -16.51
N VAL A 9 4.36 -11.26 -15.44
CA VAL A 9 5.73 -10.74 -15.53
C VAL A 9 6.70 -11.79 -16.06
N PHE A 10 6.54 -13.05 -15.63
CA PHE A 10 7.41 -14.16 -16.05
C PHE A 10 6.86 -14.94 -17.25
N ALA A 11 5.69 -14.54 -17.80
CA ALA A 11 5.03 -15.20 -18.93
C ALA A 11 4.85 -16.72 -18.70
N VAL A 12 4.33 -17.10 -17.54
CA VAL A 12 4.01 -18.48 -17.15
C VAL A 12 2.54 -18.59 -16.74
N GLU A 13 1.93 -19.74 -16.92
CA GLU A 13 0.57 -19.93 -16.42
C GLU A 13 0.53 -19.87 -14.88
N PRO A 14 -0.56 -19.35 -14.27
CA PRO A 14 -0.67 -19.17 -12.82
C PRO A 14 -0.42 -20.43 -11.99
N MET A 15 -0.75 -21.62 -12.55
CA MET A 15 -0.55 -22.91 -11.89
C MET A 15 0.94 -23.32 -11.81
N PHE A 16 1.77 -22.84 -12.75
CA PHE A 16 3.20 -23.14 -12.81
C PHE A 16 4.07 -22.09 -12.13
N VAL A 17 3.46 -21.06 -11.52
CA VAL A 17 4.21 -20.04 -10.77
C VAL A 17 4.88 -20.68 -9.57
N THR A 18 6.21 -20.64 -9.57
CA THR A 18 7.04 -21.13 -8.46
C THR A 18 6.98 -20.18 -7.24
N SER A 19 7.36 -20.68 -6.08
CA SER A 19 7.46 -19.88 -4.86
C SER A 19 8.45 -18.71 -5.02
N GLU A 20 9.54 -18.96 -5.76
CA GLU A 20 10.55 -17.92 -6.04
C GLU A 20 9.99 -16.83 -6.96
N GLN A 21 9.32 -17.18 -8.05
CA GLN A 21 8.66 -16.21 -8.94
C GLN A 21 7.60 -15.40 -8.19
N ARG A 22 6.81 -16.04 -7.31
CA ARG A 22 5.84 -15.34 -6.47
C ARG A 22 6.53 -14.37 -5.49
N ARG A 23 7.68 -14.74 -4.91
CA ARG A 23 8.48 -13.88 -4.04
C ARG A 23 9.03 -12.67 -4.80
N ARG A 24 9.58 -12.88 -6.00
CA ARG A 24 10.04 -11.80 -6.89
C ARG A 24 8.90 -10.88 -7.30
N ALA A 25 7.75 -11.41 -7.69
CA ALA A 25 6.56 -10.62 -8.02
C ALA A 25 6.05 -9.79 -6.82
N LYS A 26 6.15 -10.32 -5.60
CA LYS A 26 5.87 -9.54 -4.39
C LYS A 26 6.81 -8.34 -4.25
N ALA A 27 8.11 -8.54 -4.48
CA ALA A 27 9.11 -7.48 -4.46
C ALA A 27 8.88 -6.43 -5.56
N ILE A 28 8.50 -6.87 -6.77
CA ILE A 28 8.12 -5.98 -7.88
C ILE A 28 6.90 -5.15 -7.50
N ASN A 29 5.80 -5.78 -7.07
CA ASN A 29 4.57 -5.09 -6.71
C ASN A 29 4.80 -4.00 -5.66
N PHE A 30 5.45 -4.36 -4.55
CA PHE A 30 5.73 -3.39 -3.48
C PHE A 30 6.75 -2.35 -3.92
N GLY A 31 7.82 -2.77 -4.60
CA GLY A 31 8.86 -1.87 -5.05
C GLY A 31 8.33 -0.81 -6.00
N LEU A 32 7.53 -1.20 -6.98
CA LEU A 32 6.98 -0.27 -7.98
C LEU A 32 5.93 0.67 -7.38
N ILE A 33 5.02 0.15 -6.55
CA ILE A 33 4.05 0.99 -5.84
C ILE A 33 4.76 2.05 -4.97
N TYR A 34 5.92 1.69 -4.40
CA TYR A 34 6.75 2.63 -3.62
C TYR A 34 7.74 3.45 -4.47
N GLY A 35 7.58 3.44 -5.80
CA GLY A 35 8.37 4.27 -6.70
C GLY A 35 9.83 3.82 -6.87
N MET A 36 10.09 2.51 -6.72
CA MET A 36 11.43 1.94 -6.91
C MET A 36 11.88 2.06 -8.37
N SER A 37 13.13 2.44 -8.58
CA SER A 37 13.75 2.49 -9.91
C SER A 37 14.22 1.10 -10.36
N ALA A 38 14.51 0.96 -11.68
CA ALA A 38 15.11 -0.27 -12.23
C ALA A 38 16.42 -0.66 -11.53
N PHE A 39 17.23 0.33 -11.11
CA PHE A 39 18.44 0.07 -10.33
C PHE A 39 18.12 -0.52 -8.94
N GLY A 40 17.12 0.03 -8.24
CA GLY A 40 16.69 -0.49 -6.95
C GLY A 40 16.13 -1.90 -7.06
N LEU A 41 15.30 -2.16 -8.07
CA LEU A 41 14.73 -3.47 -8.33
C LEU A 41 15.78 -4.52 -8.69
N ALA A 42 16.73 -4.17 -9.57
CA ALA A 42 17.85 -5.03 -9.96
C ALA A 42 18.66 -5.48 -8.74
N ARG A 43 19.03 -4.53 -7.88
CA ARG A 43 19.76 -4.82 -6.63
C ARG A 43 18.97 -5.72 -5.68
N GLN A 44 17.66 -5.50 -5.55
CA GLN A 44 16.80 -6.29 -4.65
C GLN A 44 16.60 -7.73 -5.14
N LEU A 45 16.51 -7.93 -6.45
CA LEU A 45 16.27 -9.24 -7.06
C LEU A 45 17.56 -9.98 -7.42
N GLY A 46 18.73 -9.31 -7.39
CA GLY A 46 20.01 -9.88 -7.83
C GLY A 46 20.05 -10.16 -9.32
N ILE A 47 19.46 -9.27 -10.15
CA ILE A 47 19.38 -9.39 -11.61
C ILE A 47 20.01 -8.17 -12.28
N GLU A 48 20.24 -8.26 -13.59
CA GLU A 48 20.73 -7.15 -14.40
C GLU A 48 19.70 -6.01 -14.48
N ARG A 49 20.20 -4.77 -14.58
CA ARG A 49 19.35 -3.57 -14.65
C ARG A 49 18.42 -3.58 -15.87
N ALA A 50 18.87 -4.12 -17.00
CA ALA A 50 18.08 -4.24 -18.22
C ALA A 50 16.90 -5.20 -18.01
N GLU A 51 17.13 -6.33 -17.33
CA GLU A 51 16.06 -7.28 -16.97
C GLU A 51 15.06 -6.65 -16.01
N ALA A 52 15.52 -5.92 -15.01
CA ALA A 52 14.65 -5.19 -14.08
C ALA A 52 13.78 -4.15 -14.80
N ALA A 53 14.35 -3.44 -15.79
CA ALA A 53 13.60 -2.49 -16.62
C ALA A 53 12.48 -3.19 -17.41
N THR A 54 12.79 -4.34 -18.02
CA THR A 54 11.79 -5.15 -18.75
C THR A 54 10.64 -5.59 -17.84
N TYR A 55 10.93 -5.98 -16.59
CA TYR A 55 9.86 -6.32 -15.61
C TYR A 55 9.00 -5.12 -15.27
N ILE A 56 9.60 -3.94 -15.11
CA ILE A 56 8.86 -2.70 -14.84
C ILE A 56 7.95 -2.35 -16.01
N ASP A 57 8.44 -2.44 -17.24
CA ASP A 57 7.65 -2.12 -18.43
C ASP A 57 6.46 -3.06 -18.57
N ARG A 58 6.66 -4.38 -18.48
CA ARG A 58 5.58 -5.38 -18.48
C ARG A 58 4.55 -5.14 -17.36
N TYR A 59 5.02 -4.80 -16.17
CA TYR A 59 4.13 -4.49 -15.05
C TYR A 59 3.21 -3.32 -15.37
N PHE A 60 3.75 -2.24 -15.92
CA PHE A 60 2.95 -1.05 -16.23
C PHE A 60 2.11 -1.19 -17.51
N GLU A 61 2.50 -2.05 -18.44
CA GLU A 61 1.65 -2.45 -19.57
C GLU A 61 0.41 -3.19 -19.05
N GLN A 62 0.60 -4.11 -18.12
CA GLN A 62 -0.49 -4.87 -17.52
C GLN A 62 -1.36 -4.04 -16.57
N TYR A 63 -0.73 -3.12 -15.82
CA TYR A 63 -1.42 -2.28 -14.83
C TYR A 63 -1.29 -0.78 -15.16
N PRO A 64 -1.84 -0.32 -16.30
CA PRO A 64 -1.68 1.08 -16.72
C PRO A 64 -2.33 2.07 -15.76
N GLY A 65 -3.34 1.63 -14.98
CA GLY A 65 -3.95 2.43 -13.93
C GLY A 65 -2.99 2.81 -12.80
N VAL A 66 -2.03 1.93 -12.47
CA VAL A 66 -1.00 2.21 -11.47
C VAL A 66 -0.07 3.32 -11.97
N ARG A 67 0.38 3.24 -13.22
CA ARG A 67 1.22 4.30 -13.84
C ARG A 67 0.48 5.64 -13.82
N ARG A 68 -0.78 5.67 -14.29
CA ARG A 68 -1.60 6.91 -14.29
C ARG A 68 -1.75 7.50 -12.89
N TYR A 69 -2.00 6.66 -11.89
CA TYR A 69 -2.07 7.11 -10.49
C TYR A 69 -0.77 7.75 -10.04
N MET A 70 0.38 7.11 -10.29
CA MET A 70 1.68 7.63 -9.89
C MET A 70 1.99 8.97 -10.54
N ASP A 71 1.75 9.08 -11.87
CA ASP A 71 2.05 10.29 -12.62
C ASP A 71 1.12 11.44 -12.24
N SER A 72 -0.18 11.18 -12.10
CA SER A 72 -1.15 12.20 -11.66
C SER A 72 -0.89 12.66 -10.23
N THR A 73 -0.49 11.75 -9.35
CA THR A 73 -0.17 12.09 -7.95
C THR A 73 1.10 12.94 -7.85
N ARG A 74 2.15 12.63 -8.63
CA ARG A 74 3.35 13.48 -8.72
C ARG A 74 3.00 14.88 -9.23
N SER A 75 2.26 14.96 -10.34
CA SER A 75 1.85 16.25 -10.91
C SER A 75 1.07 17.09 -9.90
N MET A 76 0.09 16.49 -9.23
CA MET A 76 -0.69 17.16 -8.18
C MET A 76 0.19 17.61 -7.01
N ALA A 77 1.13 16.77 -6.56
CA ALA A 77 2.06 17.12 -5.48
C ALA A 77 2.95 18.31 -5.85
N HIS A 78 3.48 18.35 -7.08
CA HIS A 78 4.27 19.48 -7.58
C HIS A 78 3.45 20.77 -7.71
N GLU A 79 2.19 20.67 -8.08
CA GLU A 79 1.27 21.80 -8.21
C GLU A 79 0.88 22.35 -6.83
N LYS A 80 0.35 21.50 -5.97
CA LYS A 80 -0.30 21.89 -4.69
C LYS A 80 0.65 21.94 -3.50
N GLY A 81 1.80 21.25 -3.55
CA GLY A 81 2.73 21.10 -2.42
C GLY A 81 2.25 20.14 -1.33
N TYR A 82 1.16 19.39 -1.58
CA TYR A 82 0.63 18.36 -0.69
C TYR A 82 -0.11 17.30 -1.46
N VAL A 83 -0.38 16.17 -0.80
CA VAL A 83 -1.30 15.11 -1.23
C VAL A 83 -2.34 14.83 -0.15
N GLU A 84 -3.45 14.18 -0.51
CA GLU A 84 -4.57 13.91 0.38
C GLU A 84 -4.94 12.43 0.40
N THR A 85 -5.42 11.97 1.56
CA THR A 85 -6.11 10.69 1.66
C THR A 85 -7.50 10.79 1.03
N VAL A 86 -8.17 9.64 0.83
CA VAL A 86 -9.58 9.60 0.36
C VAL A 86 -10.52 10.39 1.30
N PHE A 87 -10.13 10.57 2.56
CA PHE A 87 -10.89 11.31 3.56
C PHE A 87 -10.46 12.78 3.73
N GLY A 88 -9.58 13.27 2.85
CA GLY A 88 -9.16 14.68 2.83
C GLY A 88 -8.06 15.05 3.83
N ARG A 89 -7.45 14.09 4.51
CA ARG A 89 -6.29 14.38 5.36
C ARG A 89 -5.06 14.65 4.50
N ARG A 90 -4.41 15.79 4.75
CA ARG A 90 -3.29 16.28 3.94
C ARG A 90 -1.94 15.88 4.52
N LEU A 91 -1.01 15.54 3.61
CA LEU A 91 0.41 15.50 3.87
C LEU A 91 1.09 16.60 3.06
N THR A 92 1.70 17.58 3.73
CA THR A 92 2.52 18.61 3.08
C THR A 92 3.87 18.04 2.66
N LEU A 93 4.36 18.48 1.51
CA LEU A 93 5.60 18.01 0.87
C LEU A 93 6.52 19.19 0.58
N PRO A 94 7.18 19.77 1.59
CA PRO A 94 8.01 20.98 1.42
C PRO A 94 9.14 20.76 0.42
N ASP A 95 9.66 19.53 0.34
CA ASP A 95 10.79 19.17 -0.50
C ASP A 95 10.41 18.73 -1.93
N ILE A 96 9.12 18.81 -2.30
CA ILE A 96 8.66 18.32 -3.62
C ILE A 96 9.30 19.12 -4.79
N LYS A 97 9.69 20.36 -4.56
CA LYS A 97 10.36 21.24 -5.52
C LYS A 97 11.86 21.42 -5.23
N ALA A 98 12.45 20.54 -4.42
CA ALA A 98 13.85 20.62 -4.07
C ALA A 98 14.75 20.51 -5.31
N LYS A 99 15.75 21.38 -5.41
CA LYS A 99 16.75 21.35 -6.49
C LYS A 99 17.68 20.14 -6.42
N GLN A 100 17.85 19.59 -5.23
CA GLN A 100 18.65 18.38 -5.00
C GLN A 100 17.83 17.15 -5.44
N VAL A 101 18.29 16.48 -6.51
CA VAL A 101 17.60 15.34 -7.13
C VAL A 101 17.22 14.23 -6.13
N PRO A 102 18.12 13.78 -5.21
CA PRO A 102 17.73 12.74 -4.26
C PRO A 102 16.61 13.16 -3.29
N VAL A 103 16.58 14.44 -2.90
CA VAL A 103 15.58 15.01 -1.99
C VAL A 103 14.22 15.07 -2.68
N GLY A 104 14.17 15.63 -3.90
CA GLY A 104 12.95 15.70 -4.70
C GLY A 104 12.36 14.31 -4.99
N GLN A 105 13.22 13.36 -5.39
CA GLN A 105 12.78 11.97 -5.61
C GLN A 105 12.24 11.29 -4.34
N ALA A 106 12.80 11.59 -3.18
CA ALA A 106 12.27 11.09 -1.91
C ALA A 106 10.88 11.67 -1.61
N ALA A 107 10.69 12.97 -1.87
CA ALA A 107 9.41 13.64 -1.72
C ALA A 107 8.35 13.09 -2.71
N GLU A 108 8.73 12.81 -3.96
CA GLU A 108 7.83 12.16 -4.94
C GLU A 108 7.40 10.75 -4.51
N ARG A 109 8.33 9.95 -3.96
CA ARG A 109 7.97 8.64 -3.39
C ARG A 109 7.01 8.78 -2.21
N ALA A 110 7.26 9.75 -1.32
CA ALA A 110 6.34 10.04 -0.22
C ALA A 110 4.96 10.48 -0.74
N ALA A 111 4.92 11.31 -1.79
CA ALA A 111 3.68 11.72 -2.44
C ALA A 111 2.84 10.55 -2.94
N ILE A 112 3.46 9.58 -3.62
CA ILE A 112 2.77 8.40 -4.15
C ILE A 112 2.22 7.51 -3.03
N ASN A 113 2.99 7.34 -1.96
CA ASN A 113 2.64 6.42 -0.87
C ASN A 113 1.62 6.98 0.12
N ALA A 114 1.72 8.26 0.42
CA ALA A 114 0.95 8.88 1.49
C ALA A 114 -0.58 8.79 1.32
N PRO A 115 -1.17 8.95 0.13
CA PRO A 115 -2.61 8.78 -0.04
C PRO A 115 -3.09 7.37 0.31
N MET A 116 -2.36 6.34 -0.09
CA MET A 116 -2.72 4.94 0.19
C MET A 116 -2.51 4.58 1.67
N GLN A 117 -1.31 4.81 2.19
CA GLN A 117 -0.99 4.49 3.58
C GLN A 117 -1.81 5.34 4.56
N GLY A 118 -1.98 6.62 4.24
CA GLY A 118 -2.80 7.52 5.02
C GLY A 118 -4.27 7.13 5.01
N THR A 119 -4.82 6.71 3.87
CA THR A 119 -6.19 6.22 3.78
C THR A 119 -6.39 4.94 4.59
N ALA A 120 -5.44 4.00 4.54
CA ALA A 120 -5.46 2.81 5.37
C ALA A 120 -5.51 3.15 6.87
N ALA A 121 -4.68 4.10 7.31
CA ALA A 121 -4.70 4.58 8.69
C ALA A 121 -6.02 5.29 9.07
N ASP A 122 -6.62 6.03 8.13
CA ASP A 122 -7.91 6.68 8.35
C ASP A 122 -9.04 5.67 8.45
N ILE A 123 -9.01 4.61 7.64
CA ILE A 123 -10.00 3.50 7.69
C ILE A 123 -9.97 2.83 9.05
N ILE A 124 -8.78 2.44 9.54
CA ILE A 124 -8.67 1.73 10.83
C ILE A 124 -9.12 2.61 12.00
N LYS A 125 -8.77 3.90 12.01
CA LYS A 125 -9.24 4.83 13.03
C LYS A 125 -10.76 5.00 13.01
N ARG A 126 -11.36 5.11 11.83
CA ARG A 126 -12.80 5.20 11.68
C ARG A 126 -13.49 3.91 12.10
N ALA A 127 -12.90 2.75 11.80
CA ALA A 127 -13.37 1.45 12.26
C ALA A 127 -13.36 1.38 13.80
N MET A 128 -12.26 1.76 14.45
CA MET A 128 -12.16 1.80 15.91
C MET A 128 -13.28 2.65 16.54
N LEU A 129 -13.51 3.85 16.00
CA LEU A 129 -14.57 4.74 16.52
C LEU A 129 -15.98 4.14 16.34
N ARG A 130 -16.24 3.51 15.19
CA ARG A 130 -17.53 2.87 14.91
C ARG A 130 -17.76 1.66 15.81
N VAL A 131 -16.76 0.80 15.94
CA VAL A 131 -16.83 -0.37 16.82
C VAL A 131 -17.03 0.07 18.27
N GLN A 132 -16.25 1.04 18.74
CA GLN A 132 -16.41 1.57 20.10
C GLN A 132 -17.81 2.16 20.34
N SER A 133 -18.38 2.82 19.33
CA SER A 133 -19.75 3.35 19.42
C SER A 133 -20.78 2.22 19.45
N ALA A 134 -20.61 1.18 18.63
CA ALA A 134 -21.48 0.01 18.62
C ALA A 134 -21.45 -0.74 19.97
N LEU A 135 -20.24 -1.00 20.49
CA LEU A 135 -20.07 -1.66 21.80
C LEU A 135 -20.74 -0.89 22.95
N LYS A 136 -20.68 0.45 22.94
CA LYS A 136 -21.35 1.28 23.96
C LYS A 136 -22.87 1.20 23.91
N SER A 137 -23.45 0.77 22.80
CA SER A 137 -24.93 0.62 22.66
C SER A 137 -25.41 -0.78 22.98
N THR A 138 -24.53 -1.66 23.47
CA THR A 138 -24.84 -3.05 23.87
C THR A 138 -24.38 -3.29 25.30
N ASP A 139 -24.96 -4.33 25.95
CA ASP A 139 -24.53 -4.80 27.27
C ASP A 139 -23.46 -5.93 27.15
N ILE A 140 -22.82 -6.10 25.96
CA ILE A 140 -21.83 -7.14 25.71
C ILE A 140 -20.55 -6.80 26.45
N GLY A 141 -20.00 -7.75 27.19
CA GLY A 141 -18.66 -7.65 27.80
C GLY A 141 -17.55 -7.79 26.79
N CYS A 142 -17.41 -6.79 25.92
CA CYS A 142 -16.43 -6.75 24.84
C CYS A 142 -15.67 -5.42 24.85
N TYR A 143 -14.35 -5.48 24.90
CA TYR A 143 -13.47 -4.32 25.03
C TYR A 143 -12.42 -4.31 23.93
N LEU A 144 -12.31 -3.20 23.20
CA LEU A 144 -11.19 -2.97 22.27
C LEU A 144 -9.93 -2.67 23.08
N ILE A 145 -8.95 -3.56 23.04
CA ILE A 145 -7.71 -3.44 23.85
C ILE A 145 -6.53 -2.89 23.07
N LEU A 146 -6.37 -3.25 21.79
CA LEU A 146 -5.29 -2.71 20.99
C LEU A 146 -5.53 -2.89 19.48
N GLN A 147 -4.72 -2.19 18.68
CA GLN A 147 -4.61 -2.33 17.24
C GLN A 147 -3.25 -2.93 16.90
N VAL A 148 -3.24 -3.94 16.02
CA VAL A 148 -2.01 -4.56 15.48
C VAL A 148 -2.09 -4.50 13.95
N HIS A 149 -1.27 -3.65 13.32
CA HIS A 149 -1.30 -3.39 11.87
C HIS A 149 -2.70 -3.00 11.37
N ASP A 150 -3.40 -3.90 10.72
CA ASP A 150 -4.75 -3.75 10.14
C ASP A 150 -5.81 -4.56 10.90
N GLU A 151 -5.45 -5.10 12.05
CA GLU A 151 -6.33 -5.88 12.94
C GLU A 151 -6.66 -5.10 14.21
N LEU A 152 -7.89 -5.30 14.71
CA LEU A 152 -8.34 -4.84 16.03
C LEU A 152 -8.46 -6.03 16.97
N VAL A 153 -7.86 -5.93 18.14
CA VAL A 153 -7.87 -6.99 19.14
C VAL A 153 -8.83 -6.63 20.26
N PHE A 154 -9.69 -7.57 20.61
CA PHE A 154 -10.73 -7.42 21.62
C PHE A 154 -10.55 -8.44 22.73
N GLU A 155 -10.84 -8.03 23.95
CA GLU A 155 -11.12 -8.91 25.07
C GLU A 155 -12.63 -9.08 25.18
N VAL A 156 -13.11 -10.33 25.23
CA VAL A 156 -14.54 -10.64 25.24
C VAL A 156 -14.82 -11.63 26.36
N VAL A 157 -15.88 -11.40 27.14
CA VAL A 157 -16.37 -12.34 28.12
C VAL A 157 -16.89 -13.59 27.39
N ASP A 158 -16.52 -14.79 27.85
CA ASP A 158 -16.77 -16.05 27.13
C ASP A 158 -18.23 -16.24 26.72
N GLN A 159 -19.18 -15.89 27.60
CA GLN A 159 -20.62 -15.99 27.36
C GLN A 159 -21.12 -15.07 26.23
N ASP A 160 -20.43 -13.97 25.99
CA ASP A 160 -20.83 -12.94 25.04
C ASP A 160 -20.12 -13.11 23.65
N LEU A 161 -19.24 -14.12 23.52
CA LEU A 161 -18.43 -14.32 22.33
C LEU A 161 -19.26 -14.51 21.04
N ALA A 162 -20.39 -15.22 21.14
CA ALA A 162 -21.25 -15.48 19.99
C ALA A 162 -21.91 -14.19 19.47
N GLU A 163 -22.34 -13.33 20.38
CA GLU A 163 -22.98 -12.06 20.07
C GLU A 163 -21.95 -11.02 19.59
N ALA A 164 -20.80 -10.95 20.23
CA ALA A 164 -19.70 -10.06 19.85
C ALA A 164 -19.19 -10.31 18.42
N ARG A 165 -19.30 -11.55 17.90
CA ARG A 165 -18.93 -11.87 16.51
C ARG A 165 -19.93 -11.39 15.46
N GLN A 166 -21.11 -10.96 15.86
CA GLN A 166 -22.18 -10.49 14.95
C GLN A 166 -22.22 -8.97 14.86
N LEU A 167 -21.51 -8.29 15.73
CA LEU A 167 -21.29 -6.84 15.72
C LEU A 167 -20.30 -6.45 14.64
#